data_0afa7153b7987e455396664e1c9e59a7
#
_entry.id   0afa7153b7987e455396664e1c9e59a7
#
_cell.length_a   1.000
_cell.length_b   1.000
_cell.length_c   1.000
_cell.angle_alpha   90.00
_cell.angle_beta   90.00
_cell.angle_gamma   90.00
#
_symmetry.space_group_name_H-M   'P 1'
#
loop_
_entity.id
_entity.type
_entity.pdbx_description
1 polymer ?
#
loop_
_entity_poly.entity_id
_entity_poly.type
_entity_poly.pdbx_seq_one_letter_code
_entity_poly.pdbx_strand_id
1 'polypeptide(L)'
;MEGKYSLDKGLWIYGDIGTGKSSLMQIFSEYMKLEFNGFKLHICNGIANAYSVSGDLDLYTYNQHGYIGKPVWMCFDELGREAIPANHFGTKLNVMQHILHIRYSLWQSSRLKTFVTTNCDPFQIESLYGDFIRDRIREMFNVILVEGNSRRQ
;
A
#
# COMPACT_ATOMS: atom_id res chain seq x y z
N MET A 1 -5.18 26.98 11.46
CA MET A 1 -4.01 26.13 11.17
C MET A 1 -4.50 24.89 10.46
N GLU A 2 -4.18 24.74 9.20
CA GLU A 2 -4.49 23.50 8.53
C GLU A 2 -3.74 22.35 9.21
N GLY A 3 -4.47 21.32 9.62
CA GLY A 3 -3.87 20.16 10.26
C GLY A 3 -2.88 19.48 9.31
N LYS A 4 -1.78 18.99 9.86
CA LYS A 4 -0.76 18.24 9.11
C LYS A 4 -1.34 16.99 8.43
N TYR A 5 -2.44 16.45 8.95
CA TYR A 5 -3.08 15.22 8.51
C TYR A 5 -4.51 15.49 8.02
N SER A 6 -4.99 14.64 7.10
CA SER A 6 -6.34 14.73 6.54
C SER A 6 -7.06 13.40 6.65
N LEU A 7 -8.33 13.45 7.03
CA LEU A 7 -9.18 12.25 7.09
C LEU A 7 -9.52 11.67 5.71
N ASP A 8 -9.34 12.44 4.65
CA ASP A 8 -9.57 11.97 3.28
C ASP A 8 -8.43 11.10 2.72
N LYS A 9 -7.32 11.04 3.45
CA LYS A 9 -6.12 10.32 3.04
C LYS A 9 -6.00 8.98 3.76
N GLY A 10 -5.31 8.03 3.12
CA GLY A 10 -4.86 6.82 3.77
C GLY A 10 -3.64 7.07 4.66
N LEU A 11 -3.05 5.99 5.18
CA LEU A 11 -1.85 6.05 6.00
C LEU A 11 -0.68 5.38 5.27
N TRP A 12 0.46 6.03 5.32
CA TRP A 12 1.75 5.49 4.89
C TRP A 12 2.68 5.47 6.10
N ILE A 13 2.92 4.28 6.63
CA ILE A 13 3.74 4.10 7.83
C ILE A 13 5.07 3.48 7.41
N TYR A 14 6.16 4.18 7.72
CA TYR A 14 7.49 3.69 7.43
C TYR A 14 8.39 3.75 8.67
N GLY A 15 9.45 2.98 8.65
CA GLY A 15 10.41 2.89 9.75
C GLY A 15 11.12 1.55 9.77
N ASP A 16 12.05 1.38 10.70
CA ASP A 16 12.90 0.21 10.78
C ASP A 16 12.13 -1.10 11.04
N ILE A 17 12.77 -2.20 10.69
CA ILE A 17 12.22 -3.55 10.89
C ILE A 17 11.91 -3.78 12.38
N GLY A 18 10.75 -4.37 12.66
CA GLY A 18 10.37 -4.77 14.02
C GLY A 18 9.82 -3.66 14.90
N THR A 19 9.49 -2.48 14.34
CA THR A 19 8.88 -1.37 15.08
C THR A 19 7.37 -1.52 15.30
N GLY A 20 6.74 -2.60 14.78
CA GLY A 20 5.33 -2.89 14.99
C GLY A 20 4.38 -2.28 13.97
N LYS A 21 4.86 -1.89 12.79
CA LYS A 21 4.04 -1.26 11.74
C LYS A 21 2.88 -2.14 11.29
N SER A 22 3.15 -3.40 10.97
CA SER A 22 2.11 -4.36 10.53
C SER A 22 1.08 -4.61 11.64
N SER A 23 1.52 -4.75 12.88
CA SER A 23 0.64 -4.93 14.03
C SER A 23 -0.26 -3.71 14.24
N LEU A 24 0.29 -2.51 14.11
CA LEU A 24 -0.47 -1.27 14.22
C LEU A 24 -1.55 -1.20 13.13
N MET A 25 -1.20 -1.55 11.91
CA MET A 25 -2.13 -1.55 10.77
C MET A 25 -3.22 -2.62 10.96
N GLN A 26 -2.88 -3.78 11.52
CA GLN A 26 -3.85 -4.82 11.84
C GLN A 26 -4.87 -4.34 12.88
N ILE A 27 -4.41 -3.70 13.95
CA ILE A 27 -5.28 -3.12 14.99
C ILE A 27 -6.19 -2.05 14.39
N PHE A 28 -5.63 -1.19 13.55
CA PHE A 28 -6.40 -0.13 12.89
C PHE A 28 -7.47 -0.72 11.95
N SER A 29 -7.15 -1.77 11.20
CA SER A 29 -8.11 -2.48 10.36
C SER A 29 -9.27 -3.05 11.18
N GLU A 30 -8.98 -3.67 12.32
CA GLU A 30 -10.02 -4.21 13.23
C GLU A 30 -10.91 -3.09 13.79
N TYR A 31 -10.31 -1.97 14.18
CA TYR A 31 -11.08 -0.78 14.62
C TYR A 31 -12.02 -0.27 13.52
N MET A 32 -11.51 -0.18 12.28
CA MET A 32 -12.30 0.33 11.15
C MET A 32 -13.46 -0.58 10.75
N LYS A 33 -13.44 -1.85 11.12
CA LYS A 33 -14.59 -2.75 10.95
C LYS A 33 -15.82 -2.27 11.74
N LEU A 34 -15.61 -1.66 12.89
CA LEU A 34 -16.68 -1.09 13.71
C LEU A 34 -17.37 0.09 12.99
N GLU A 35 -16.64 0.76 12.12
CA GLU A 35 -17.12 1.88 11.31
C GLU A 35 -17.55 1.44 9.89
N PHE A 36 -17.72 0.14 9.65
CA PHE A 36 -18.07 -0.47 8.35
C PHE A 36 -17.05 -0.20 7.23
N ASN A 37 -15.82 0.15 7.58
CA ASN A 37 -14.73 0.46 6.65
C ASN A 37 -13.49 -0.41 6.91
N GLY A 38 -13.69 -1.66 7.35
CA GLY A 38 -12.60 -2.61 7.51
C GLY A 38 -11.88 -2.89 6.20
N PHE A 39 -10.59 -3.17 6.28
CA PHE A 39 -9.75 -3.50 5.14
C PHE A 39 -8.82 -4.66 5.47
N LYS A 40 -8.34 -5.34 4.44
CA LYS A 40 -7.37 -6.43 4.57
C LYS A 40 -5.96 -5.93 4.35
N LEU A 41 -5.00 -6.58 5.02
CA LEU A 41 -3.58 -6.42 4.76
C LEU A 41 -3.14 -7.45 3.71
N HIS A 42 -2.50 -6.98 2.65
CA HIS A 42 -1.93 -7.82 1.61
C HIS A 42 -0.42 -7.62 1.59
N ILE A 43 0.33 -8.70 1.74
CA ILE A 43 1.80 -8.66 1.71
C ILE A 43 2.25 -8.44 0.27
N CYS A 44 3.04 -7.40 0.02
CA CYS A 44 3.46 -7.03 -1.34
C CYS A 44 4.21 -8.15 -2.07
N ASN A 45 5.05 -8.90 -1.36
CA ASN A 45 5.73 -10.06 -1.94
C ASN A 45 4.72 -11.13 -2.44
N GLY A 46 3.66 -11.37 -1.69
CA GLY A 46 2.59 -12.29 -2.09
C GLY A 46 1.84 -11.81 -3.34
N ILE A 47 1.60 -10.50 -3.45
CA ILE A 47 0.98 -9.90 -4.64
C ILE A 47 1.86 -10.10 -5.88
N ALA A 48 3.16 -9.82 -5.77
CA ALA A 48 4.10 -9.99 -6.88
C ALA A 48 4.21 -11.46 -7.31
N ASN A 49 4.23 -12.39 -6.36
CA ASN A 49 4.25 -13.83 -6.64
C ASN A 49 2.97 -14.28 -7.33
N ALA A 50 1.81 -13.83 -6.87
CA ALA A 50 0.52 -14.14 -7.49
C ALA A 50 0.45 -13.60 -8.94
N TYR A 51 0.96 -12.40 -9.18
CA TYR A 51 1.06 -11.84 -10.53
C TYR A 51 1.93 -12.71 -11.44
N SER A 52 3.05 -13.21 -10.95
CA SER A 52 3.94 -14.09 -11.73
C SER A 52 3.23 -15.34 -12.23
N VAL A 53 2.21 -15.80 -11.53
CA VAL A 53 1.41 -16.98 -11.88
C VAL A 53 0.22 -16.60 -12.77
N SER A 54 -0.57 -15.60 -12.38
CA SER A 54 -1.87 -15.27 -13.00
C SER A 54 -1.82 -14.15 -14.03
N GLY A 55 -0.89 -13.21 -13.91
CA GLY A 55 -0.85 -11.98 -14.70
C GLY A 55 -1.97 -10.99 -14.38
N ASP A 56 -2.73 -11.22 -13.31
CA ASP A 56 -3.93 -10.46 -12.96
C ASP A 56 -3.72 -9.62 -11.69
N LEU A 57 -4.08 -8.35 -11.75
CA LEU A 57 -4.01 -7.39 -10.64
C LEU A 57 -5.37 -6.72 -10.36
N ASP A 58 -6.45 -7.21 -10.94
CA ASP A 58 -7.77 -6.56 -10.83
C ASP A 58 -8.25 -6.42 -9.39
N LEU A 59 -7.98 -7.41 -8.54
CA LEU A 59 -8.34 -7.37 -7.12
C LEU A 59 -7.76 -6.15 -6.40
N TYR A 60 -6.55 -5.75 -6.75
CA TYR A 60 -5.82 -4.66 -6.08
C TYR A 60 -6.03 -3.30 -6.74
N THR A 61 -6.63 -3.28 -7.91
CA THR A 61 -6.85 -2.09 -8.73
C THR A 61 -8.34 -1.82 -8.87
N TYR A 62 -8.95 -2.27 -9.93
CA TYR A 62 -10.36 -1.98 -10.23
C TYR A 62 -11.36 -2.96 -9.60
N ASN A 63 -10.87 -4.07 -9.04
CA ASN A 63 -11.70 -5.15 -8.47
C ASN A 63 -12.81 -5.62 -9.42
N GLN A 64 -12.50 -5.68 -10.72
CA GLN A 64 -13.50 -5.99 -11.76
C GLN A 64 -14.06 -7.40 -11.63
N HIS A 65 -13.27 -8.32 -11.10
CA HIS A 65 -13.64 -9.73 -10.91
C HIS A 65 -13.86 -10.10 -9.44
N GLY A 66 -13.80 -9.13 -8.53
CA GLY A 66 -14.03 -9.37 -7.11
C GLY A 66 -15.52 -9.51 -6.76
N TYR A 67 -15.79 -10.06 -5.58
CA TYR A 67 -17.15 -10.29 -5.09
C TYR A 67 -18.03 -9.05 -5.12
N ILE A 68 -17.46 -7.90 -4.75
CA ILE A 68 -18.19 -6.62 -4.69
C ILE A 68 -18.25 -5.95 -6.07
N GLY A 69 -17.33 -6.30 -6.99
CA GLY A 69 -17.22 -5.71 -8.33
C GLY A 69 -16.80 -4.25 -8.36
N LYS A 70 -16.22 -3.73 -7.27
CA LYS A 70 -15.70 -2.36 -7.16
C LYS A 70 -14.46 -2.32 -6.28
N PRO A 71 -13.60 -1.29 -6.44
CA PRO A 71 -12.44 -1.10 -5.57
C PRO A 71 -12.83 -0.92 -4.11
N VAL A 72 -12.03 -1.50 -3.22
CA VAL A 72 -12.20 -1.41 -1.76
C VAL A 72 -10.92 -0.90 -1.10
N TRP A 73 -11.03 -0.41 0.13
CA TRP A 73 -9.87 -0.05 0.93
C TRP A 73 -8.98 -1.27 1.14
N MET A 74 -7.68 -1.08 1.03
CA MET A 74 -6.67 -2.13 1.22
C MET A 74 -5.43 -1.56 1.88
N CYS A 75 -4.72 -2.42 2.62
CA CYS A 75 -3.38 -2.14 3.11
C CYS A 75 -2.37 -3.01 2.34
N PHE A 76 -1.34 -2.38 1.82
CA PHE A 76 -0.19 -3.06 1.23
C PHE A 76 0.93 -3.11 2.25
N ASP A 77 1.16 -4.30 2.77
CA ASP A 77 2.10 -4.55 3.86
C ASP A 77 3.48 -4.94 3.33
N GLU A 78 4.50 -4.42 3.98
CA GLU A 78 5.91 -4.68 3.63
C GLU A 78 6.27 -4.27 2.19
N LEU A 79 5.83 -3.08 1.77
CA LEU A 79 6.19 -2.52 0.46
C LEU A 79 7.72 -2.38 0.34
N GLY A 80 8.26 -2.76 -0.81
CA GLY A 80 9.69 -2.74 -1.10
C GLY A 80 10.38 -4.09 -0.90
N ARG A 81 9.66 -5.10 -0.40
CA ARG A 81 10.18 -6.46 -0.22
C ARG A 81 9.84 -7.43 -1.35
N GLU A 82 8.95 -7.03 -2.24
CA GLU A 82 8.57 -7.82 -3.41
C GLU A 82 9.68 -7.84 -4.47
N ALA A 83 9.64 -8.84 -5.35
CA ALA A 83 10.50 -8.87 -6.52
C ALA A 83 10.15 -7.73 -7.49
N ILE A 84 11.14 -6.93 -7.87
CA ILE A 84 11.01 -5.80 -8.80
C ILE A 84 12.04 -5.96 -9.92
N PRO A 85 11.60 -6.20 -11.18
CA PRO A 85 10.21 -6.46 -11.60
C PRO A 85 9.74 -7.88 -11.28
N ALA A 86 8.42 -8.09 -11.23
CA ALA A 86 7.84 -9.42 -11.28
C ALA A 86 7.69 -9.86 -12.75
N ASN A 87 7.78 -11.15 -13.01
CA ASN A 87 7.76 -11.71 -14.36
C ASN A 87 6.61 -12.70 -14.52
N HIS A 88 5.70 -12.40 -15.46
CA HIS A 88 4.63 -13.31 -15.87
C HIS A 88 4.88 -13.73 -17.32
N PHE A 89 5.40 -14.93 -17.53
CA PHE A 89 5.66 -15.51 -18.87
C PHE A 89 6.41 -14.55 -19.83
N GLY A 90 7.46 -13.90 -19.34
CA GLY A 90 8.27 -12.93 -20.10
C GLY A 90 7.79 -11.47 -20.01
N THR A 91 6.59 -11.21 -19.55
CA THR A 91 6.11 -9.85 -19.27
C THR A 91 6.60 -9.39 -17.90
N LYS A 92 7.46 -8.38 -17.88
CA LYS A 92 8.04 -7.81 -16.64
C LYS A 92 7.26 -6.58 -16.23
N LEU A 93 6.90 -6.50 -14.95
CA LEU A 93 6.15 -5.39 -14.40
C LEU A 93 6.62 -5.03 -13.00
N ASN A 94 6.80 -3.76 -12.73
CA ASN A 94 6.90 -3.25 -11.36
C ASN A 94 5.48 -3.22 -10.77
N VAL A 95 5.09 -4.31 -10.12
CA VAL A 95 3.71 -4.60 -9.73
C VAL A 95 3.16 -3.54 -8.79
N MET A 96 3.90 -3.20 -7.73
CA MET A 96 3.40 -2.24 -6.75
C MET A 96 3.39 -0.81 -7.28
N GLN A 97 4.33 -0.43 -8.15
CA GLN A 97 4.29 0.84 -8.86
C GLN A 97 3.00 0.96 -9.69
N HIS A 98 2.65 -0.08 -10.42
CA HIS A 98 1.44 -0.13 -11.24
C HIS A 98 0.18 -0.02 -10.37
N ILE A 99 0.10 -0.79 -9.30
CA ILE A 99 -1.04 -0.76 -8.36
C ILE A 99 -1.20 0.63 -7.73
N LEU A 100 -0.13 1.20 -7.21
CA LEU A 100 -0.17 2.51 -6.58
C LEU A 100 -0.57 3.62 -7.56
N HIS A 101 -0.14 3.52 -8.81
CA HIS A 101 -0.53 4.45 -9.86
C HIS A 101 -2.04 4.44 -10.10
N ILE A 102 -2.64 3.27 -10.23
CA ILE A 102 -4.09 3.12 -10.44
C ILE A 102 -4.85 3.57 -9.19
N ARG A 103 -4.41 3.17 -8.01
CA ARG A 103 -5.06 3.55 -6.75
C ARG A 103 -4.98 5.05 -6.48
N TYR A 104 -3.93 5.72 -6.93
CA TYR A 104 -3.87 7.18 -6.91
C TYR A 104 -5.00 7.80 -7.75
N SER A 105 -5.24 7.31 -8.95
CA SER A 105 -6.34 7.78 -9.80
C SER A 105 -7.70 7.51 -9.15
N LEU A 106 -7.88 6.37 -8.51
CA LEU A 106 -9.10 6.04 -7.76
C LEU A 106 -9.29 6.92 -6.53
N TRP A 107 -8.20 7.28 -5.85
CA TRP A 107 -8.28 8.26 -4.77
C TRP A 107 -8.68 9.65 -5.28
N GLN A 108 -8.14 10.09 -6.40
CA GLN A 108 -8.51 11.39 -7.01
C GLN A 108 -10.00 11.43 -7.38
N SER A 109 -10.54 10.35 -7.94
CA SER A 109 -11.92 10.32 -8.43
C SER A 109 -12.97 10.03 -7.35
N SER A 110 -12.65 9.18 -6.38
CA SER A 110 -13.64 8.69 -5.40
C SER A 110 -13.16 8.69 -3.94
N ARG A 111 -11.96 9.22 -3.69
CA ARG A 111 -11.32 9.20 -2.36
C ARG A 111 -11.17 7.78 -1.78
N LEU A 112 -10.95 6.81 -2.64
CA LEU A 112 -10.64 5.45 -2.23
C LEU A 112 -9.33 5.42 -1.44
N LYS A 113 -9.38 4.98 -0.18
CA LYS A 113 -8.20 4.99 0.68
C LYS A 113 -7.34 3.74 0.47
N THR A 114 -6.05 3.96 0.49
CA THR A 114 -5.01 2.94 0.48
C THR A 114 -4.12 3.15 1.70
N PHE A 115 -3.67 2.05 2.29
CA PHE A 115 -2.78 2.06 3.44
C PHE A 115 -1.51 1.30 3.08
N VAL A 116 -0.37 1.73 3.59
CA VAL A 116 0.93 1.12 3.28
C VAL A 116 1.78 1.03 4.53
N THR A 117 2.48 -0.08 4.69
CA THR A 117 3.61 -0.19 5.60
C THR A 117 4.88 -0.48 4.80
N THR A 118 5.99 0.06 5.21
CA THR A 118 7.28 -0.16 4.56
C THR A 118 8.45 0.06 5.50
N ASN A 119 9.55 -0.67 5.27
CA ASN A 119 10.82 -0.41 5.93
C ASN A 119 11.70 0.57 5.12
N CYS A 120 11.25 0.95 3.93
CA CYS A 120 12.00 1.84 3.06
C CYS A 120 11.80 3.30 3.47
N ASP A 121 12.89 4.05 3.47
CA ASP A 121 12.82 5.50 3.60
C ASP A 121 12.36 6.16 2.28
N PRO A 122 12.05 7.48 2.28
CA PRO A 122 11.58 8.16 1.06
C PRO A 122 12.53 8.06 -0.14
N PHE A 123 13.84 8.03 0.08
CA PHE A 123 14.83 7.89 -1.00
C PHE A 123 14.80 6.50 -1.61
N GLN A 124 14.69 5.46 -0.81
CA GLN A 124 14.55 4.09 -1.28
C GLN A 124 13.26 3.89 -2.07
N ILE A 125 12.16 4.46 -1.61
CA ILE A 125 10.87 4.43 -2.32
C ILE A 125 10.99 5.09 -3.69
N GLU A 126 11.60 6.25 -3.78
CA GLU A 126 11.82 6.96 -5.04
C GLU A 126 12.69 6.14 -5.99
N SER A 127 13.73 5.50 -5.47
CA SER A 127 14.60 4.61 -6.25
C SER A 127 13.87 3.38 -6.80
N LEU A 128 12.96 2.79 -6.01
CA LEU A 128 12.23 1.57 -6.40
C LEU A 128 11.04 1.85 -7.33
N TYR A 129 10.35 2.98 -7.17
CA TYR A 129 9.07 3.24 -7.82
C TYR A 129 9.03 4.49 -8.70
N GLY A 130 10.13 5.21 -8.81
CA GLY A 130 10.26 6.41 -9.64
C GLY A 130 10.12 7.72 -8.85
N ASP A 131 10.63 8.80 -9.44
CA ASP A 131 10.72 10.11 -8.79
C ASP A 131 9.36 10.80 -8.57
N PHE A 132 8.40 10.57 -9.43
CA PHE A 132 7.05 11.14 -9.31
C PHE A 132 6.22 10.51 -8.17
N ILE A 133 6.63 9.37 -7.62
CA ILE A 133 5.90 8.70 -6.54
C ILE A 133 5.82 9.55 -5.27
N ARG A 134 6.85 10.36 -5.01
CA ARG A 134 6.93 11.22 -3.82
C ARG A 134 5.74 12.19 -3.72
N ASP A 135 5.41 12.87 -4.82
CA ASP A 135 4.32 13.84 -4.83
C ASP A 135 2.96 13.15 -4.65
N ARG A 136 2.78 12.01 -5.29
CA ARG A 136 1.56 11.19 -5.15
C ARG A 136 1.36 10.69 -3.73
N ILE A 137 2.43 10.26 -3.07
CA ILE A 137 2.37 9.83 -1.67
C ILE A 137 1.90 10.97 -0.78
N ARG A 138 2.44 12.16 -0.97
CA ARG A 138 2.04 13.34 -0.19
C ARG A 138 0.57 13.71 -0.38
N GLU A 139 0.06 13.53 -1.59
CA GLU A 139 -1.33 13.86 -1.89
C GLU A 139 -2.31 12.85 -1.26
N MET A 140 -2.06 11.53 -1.41
CA MET A 140 -3.04 10.50 -1.06
C MET A 140 -2.82 9.84 0.29
N PHE A 141 -1.71 10.12 0.98
CA PHE A 141 -1.39 9.52 2.27
C PHE A 141 -1.05 10.56 3.33
N ASN A 142 -1.41 10.23 4.58
CA ASN A 142 -0.77 10.78 5.76
C ASN A 142 0.48 9.95 6.02
N VAL A 143 1.65 10.58 5.94
CA VAL A 143 2.94 9.88 6.07
C VAL A 143 3.42 9.96 7.50
N ILE A 144 3.69 8.80 8.11
CA ILE A 144 4.07 8.68 9.52
C ILE A 144 5.35 7.84 9.63
N LEU A 145 6.36 8.40 10.27
CA LEU A 145 7.57 7.66 10.66
C LEU A 145 7.35 7.01 12.03
N VAL A 146 7.59 5.71 12.11
CA VAL A 146 7.60 4.96 13.37
C VAL A 146 9.05 4.65 13.74
N GLU A 147 9.51 5.26 14.80
CA GLU A 147 10.86 5.06 15.34
C GLU A 147 10.80 4.14 16.56
N GLY A 148 11.91 3.49 16.85
CA GLY A 148 12.06 2.65 18.02
C GLY A 148 12.97 1.46 17.81
N ASN A 149 13.28 0.74 18.88
CA ASN A 149 14.04 -0.49 18.81
C ASN A 149 13.15 -1.65 18.35
N SER A 150 13.75 -2.61 17.66
CA SER A 150 13.04 -3.82 17.28
C SER A 150 12.43 -4.49 18.52
N ARG A 151 11.14 -4.82 18.45
CA ARG A 151 10.40 -5.55 19.46
C ARG A 151 10.36 -7.07 19.18
N ARG A 152 10.98 -7.49 18.11
CA ARG A 152 11.14 -8.93 17.80
C ARG A 152 12.22 -9.51 18.70
N GLN A 153 11.86 -10.53 19.44
CA GLN A 153 12.80 -11.33 20.21
C GLN A 153 13.31 -12.51 19.39
#